data_02f79045ade1fe2dfc7516766e596a8d
#
_entry.id   02f79045ade1fe2dfc7516766e596a8d
#
_cell.length_a   1.000
_cell.length_b   1.000
_cell.length_c   1.000
_cell.angle_alpha   90.00
_cell.angle_beta   90.00
_cell.angle_gamma   90.00
#
_symmetry.space_group_name_H-M   'P 1'
#
loop_
_entity.id
_entity.type
_entity.pdbx_description
1 polymer ?
#
loop_
_entity_poly.entity_id
_entity_poly.type
_entity_poly.pdbx_seq_one_letter_code
_entity_poly.pdbx_strand_id
1 'polypeptide(L)'
;MKVLLINGSPRPHGCTYTALKETEKTLNEAGVETEIFHIGAKAIQGCTDCGACAGGKPCVFDKEDEVVAVARKKVNEADGIIVGSPVYFAGPNGNLIAFLXXXXXXRRQTCRSNSLRPPRRHHRHA
;
A
#
# COMPACT_ATOMS: atom_id res chain seq x y z
N MET A 1 -16.77 8.56 -1.37
CA MET A 1 -15.86 7.41 -1.35
C MET A 1 -14.72 7.62 -2.33
N LYS A 2 -13.55 7.34 -1.93
CA LYS A 2 -12.37 7.54 -2.76
C LYS A 2 -11.55 6.28 -2.84
N VAL A 3 -11.15 5.91 -4.04
CA VAL A 3 -10.34 4.72 -4.27
C VAL A 3 -9.00 5.13 -4.87
N LEU A 4 -7.92 4.63 -4.30
CA LEU A 4 -6.58 4.91 -4.79
C LEU A 4 -6.14 3.72 -5.63
N LEU A 5 -5.73 3.98 -6.87
CA LEU A 5 -5.28 2.92 -7.73
C LEU A 5 -3.76 3.03 -7.81
N ILE A 6 -3.07 2.01 -7.41
CA ILE A 6 -1.60 2.04 -7.39
C ILE A 6 -1.03 1.33 -8.60
N ASN A 7 -0.27 2.07 -9.39
CA ASN A 7 0.37 1.52 -10.58
C ASN A 7 1.75 1.03 -10.17
N GLY A 8 1.91 -0.26 -10.06
CA GLY A 8 3.16 -0.88 -9.62
C GLY A 8 4.15 -1.17 -10.73
N SER A 9 3.84 -0.74 -11.95
CA SER A 9 4.76 -0.98 -13.05
C SER A 9 5.84 0.09 -13.07
N PRO A 10 7.05 -0.23 -13.48
CA PRO A 10 8.06 0.82 -13.64
C PRO A 10 7.72 1.75 -14.80
N ARG A 11 6.86 1.30 -15.71
CA ARG A 11 6.46 2.15 -16.82
C ARG A 11 5.23 2.94 -16.44
N PRO A 12 5.24 4.24 -16.59
CA PRO A 12 4.08 5.02 -16.16
C PRO A 12 2.83 4.80 -17.00
N HIS A 13 2.99 4.50 -18.29
CA HIS A 13 1.85 4.36 -19.16
C HIS A 13 1.85 3.07 -19.96
N GLY A 14 2.18 1.98 -19.35
CA GLY A 14 2.17 0.69 -20.02
C GLY A 14 0.84 -0.03 -19.85
N CYS A 15 0.86 -1.34 -19.98
CA CYS A 15 -0.37 -2.14 -19.88
C CYS A 15 -1.04 -2.03 -18.53
N THR A 16 -0.25 -1.97 -17.47
CA THR A 16 -0.83 -1.87 -16.14
C THR A 16 -1.62 -0.56 -16.03
N TYR A 17 -1.04 0.51 -16.54
CA TYR A 17 -1.70 1.80 -16.49
C TYR A 17 -3.00 1.75 -17.29
N THR A 18 -2.97 1.12 -18.46
CA THR A 18 -4.16 1.01 -19.28
C THR A 18 -5.28 0.29 -18.55
N ALA A 19 -4.93 -0.79 -17.86
CA ALA A 19 -5.93 -1.53 -17.10
C ALA A 19 -6.49 -0.70 -15.95
N LEU A 20 -5.61 0.05 -15.28
CA LEU A 20 -6.06 0.90 -14.20
C LEU A 20 -6.93 2.04 -14.68
N LYS A 21 -6.64 2.58 -15.87
CA LYS A 21 -7.47 3.64 -16.42
C LYS A 21 -8.86 3.12 -16.74
N GLU A 22 -8.95 1.89 -17.18
CA GLU A 22 -10.25 1.30 -17.47
C GLU A 22 -11.03 1.10 -16.16
N THR A 23 -10.33 0.68 -15.13
CA THR A 23 -10.93 0.50 -13.83
C THR A 23 -11.41 1.84 -13.29
N GLU A 24 -10.59 2.87 -13.46
CA GLU A 24 -10.91 4.21 -13.01
C GLU A 24 -12.17 4.72 -13.70
N LYS A 25 -12.26 4.47 -15.00
CA LYS A 25 -13.40 4.91 -15.76
C LYS A 25 -14.68 4.29 -15.19
N THR A 26 -14.64 2.99 -14.91
CA THR A 26 -15.78 2.29 -14.38
C THR A 26 -16.17 2.82 -13.00
N LEU A 27 -15.18 3.07 -12.16
CA LEU A 27 -15.45 3.58 -10.84
C LEU A 27 -16.04 4.99 -10.90
N ASN A 28 -15.50 5.82 -11.79
CA ASN A 28 -15.99 7.19 -11.90
C ASN A 28 -17.43 7.20 -12.39
N GLU A 29 -17.77 6.26 -13.27
CA GLU A 29 -19.14 6.16 -13.76
C GLU A 29 -20.09 5.78 -12.64
N ALA A 30 -19.58 5.12 -11.64
CA ALA A 30 -20.40 4.73 -10.51
C ALA A 30 -20.38 5.79 -9.40
N GLY A 31 -19.78 6.93 -9.66
CA GLY A 31 -19.75 8.00 -8.67
C GLY A 31 -18.62 7.92 -7.67
N VAL A 32 -17.63 7.07 -7.90
CA VAL A 32 -16.54 6.92 -6.96
C VAL A 32 -15.37 7.79 -7.40
N GLU A 33 -14.82 8.55 -6.47
CA GLU A 33 -13.67 9.42 -6.78
C GLU A 33 -12.42 8.55 -6.83
N THR A 34 -11.53 8.80 -7.78
CA THR A 34 -10.34 7.97 -7.93
C THR A 34 -9.08 8.78 -8.14
N GLU A 35 -7.96 8.16 -7.90
CA GLU A 35 -6.66 8.77 -8.16
C GLU A 35 -5.71 7.62 -8.49
N ILE A 36 -4.88 7.78 -9.53
CA ILE A 36 -3.88 6.77 -9.86
C ILE A 36 -2.54 7.26 -9.35
N PHE A 37 -1.84 6.42 -8.59
CA PHE A 37 -0.53 6.75 -8.05
C PHE A 37 0.50 5.80 -8.63
N HIS A 38 1.53 6.34 -9.26
CA HIS A 38 2.57 5.54 -9.89
C HIS A 38 3.76 5.44 -8.93
N ILE A 39 4.22 4.23 -8.63
CA ILE A 39 5.31 4.08 -7.69
C ILE A 39 6.68 4.37 -8.30
N GLY A 40 6.77 4.44 -9.62
CA GLY A 40 8.04 4.79 -10.24
C GLY A 40 8.96 3.61 -10.45
N ALA A 41 10.13 3.89 -10.96
CA ALA A 41 11.11 2.85 -11.25
C ALA A 41 12.30 2.86 -10.29
N LYS A 42 12.35 3.79 -9.36
CA LYS A 42 13.46 3.84 -8.44
C LYS A 42 13.32 2.71 -7.43
N ALA A 43 14.40 2.09 -7.08
CA ALA A 43 14.37 0.97 -6.15
C ALA A 43 13.79 1.39 -4.80
N ILE A 44 12.95 0.57 -4.24
CA ILE A 44 12.32 0.83 -2.97
C ILE A 44 12.88 -0.16 -1.97
N GLN A 45 13.27 0.34 -0.82
CA GLN A 45 13.92 -0.48 0.19
C GLN A 45 13.06 -1.62 0.73
N GLY A 46 11.84 -1.42 0.93
CA GLY A 46 11.04 -2.43 1.57
C GLY A 46 11.22 -2.38 3.08
N CYS A 47 10.31 -2.98 3.80
CA CYS A 47 10.36 -2.96 5.25
C CYS A 47 11.35 -3.99 5.75
N THR A 48 12.25 -3.59 6.63
CA THR A 48 13.22 -4.51 7.18
C THR A 48 12.84 -4.94 8.60
N ASP A 49 11.64 -4.57 9.02
CA ASP A 49 11.15 -4.98 10.33
C ASP A 49 12.05 -4.50 11.48
N CYS A 50 12.59 -3.34 11.35
CA CYS A 50 13.49 -2.82 12.36
C CYS A 50 12.79 -2.35 13.63
N GLY A 51 11.49 -2.20 13.59
CA GLY A 51 10.75 -1.82 14.80
C GLY A 51 10.76 -0.35 15.16
N ALA A 52 11.44 0.47 14.39
CA ALA A 52 11.55 1.88 14.74
C ALA A 52 10.23 2.64 14.72
N CYS A 53 9.26 2.15 13.94
CA CYS A 53 7.98 2.83 13.85
C CYS A 53 6.99 2.40 14.91
N ALA A 54 7.43 1.59 15.85
CA ALA A 54 6.53 1.14 16.89
C ALA A 54 6.00 2.35 17.64
N GLY A 55 4.77 2.31 18.02
CA GLY A 55 4.19 3.42 18.74
C GLY A 55 3.70 4.56 17.85
N GLY A 56 3.61 4.31 16.58
CA GLY A 56 3.10 5.33 15.67
C GLY A 56 4.12 6.28 15.08
N LYS A 57 5.39 6.01 15.30
CA LYS A 57 6.41 6.88 14.76
C LYS A 57 6.60 6.69 13.26
N PRO A 58 7.09 7.70 12.57
CA PRO A 58 7.30 7.56 11.14
C PRO A 58 8.38 6.54 10.82
N CYS A 59 8.39 6.07 9.62
CA CYS A 59 9.39 5.10 9.19
C CYS A 59 10.73 5.80 9.04
N VAL A 60 11.80 5.15 9.49
CA VAL A 60 13.13 5.76 9.39
C VAL A 60 13.58 5.90 7.95
N PHE A 61 12.97 5.18 7.02
CA PHE A 61 13.36 5.28 5.63
C PHE A 61 12.50 6.24 4.83
N ASP A 62 11.65 7.01 5.48
CA ASP A 62 10.77 7.92 4.75
C ASP A 62 11.52 8.95 3.92
N LYS A 63 12.70 9.32 4.34
CA LYS A 63 13.45 10.29 3.56
C LYS A 63 14.02 9.67 2.31
N GLU A 64 14.47 8.44 2.40
CA GLU A 64 15.04 7.77 1.25
C GLU A 64 13.96 7.30 0.29
N ASP A 65 12.84 6.88 0.82
CA ASP A 65 11.78 6.38 -0.02
C ASP A 65 10.58 7.32 0.07
N GLU A 66 10.77 8.51 -0.41
CA GLU A 66 9.74 9.49 -0.42
C GLU A 66 8.45 9.06 -1.06
N VAL A 67 8.54 8.23 -2.08
CA VAL A 67 7.35 7.77 -2.78
C VAL A 67 6.48 6.95 -1.82
N VAL A 68 7.10 6.22 -0.92
CA VAL A 68 6.34 5.43 0.03
C VAL A 68 5.69 6.34 1.06
N ALA A 69 6.41 7.37 1.49
CA ALA A 69 5.83 8.29 2.46
C ALA A 69 4.63 9.03 1.90
N VAL A 70 4.72 9.48 0.65
CA VAL A 70 3.61 10.18 0.01
C VAL A 70 2.43 9.24 -0.17
N ALA A 71 2.71 8.00 -0.58
CA ALA A 71 1.65 7.03 -0.79
C ALA A 71 0.95 6.69 0.52
N ARG A 72 1.70 6.66 1.60
CA ARG A 72 1.10 6.31 2.87
C ARG A 72 0.04 7.33 3.26
N LYS A 73 0.28 8.58 2.98
CA LYS A 73 -0.69 9.59 3.27
C LYS A 73 -1.92 9.38 2.40
N LYS A 74 -1.72 9.09 1.12
CA LYS A 74 -2.83 8.91 0.21
C LYS A 74 -3.65 7.69 0.57
N VAL A 75 -2.99 6.63 1.02
CA VAL A 75 -3.67 5.41 1.41
C VAL A 75 -4.53 5.69 2.65
N ASN A 76 -4.02 6.48 3.57
CA ASN A 76 -4.78 6.77 4.75
C ASN A 76 -6.02 7.61 4.45
N GLU A 77 -6.00 8.36 3.38
CA GLU A 77 -7.13 9.18 3.01
C GLU A 77 -8.12 8.43 2.12
N ALA A 78 -7.73 7.29 1.61
CA ALA A 78 -8.58 6.56 0.69
C ALA A 78 -9.48 5.59 1.42
N ASP A 79 -10.59 5.27 0.80
CA ASP A 79 -11.52 4.29 1.38
C ASP A 79 -11.23 2.91 0.82
N GLY A 80 -10.57 2.84 -0.30
CA GLY A 80 -10.20 1.55 -0.89
C GLY A 80 -8.96 1.66 -1.74
N ILE A 81 -8.33 0.55 -2.01
CA ILE A 81 -7.13 0.51 -2.80
C ILE A 81 -7.20 -0.56 -3.85
N ILE A 82 -6.78 -0.25 -5.06
CA ILE A 82 -6.67 -1.24 -6.11
C ILE A 82 -5.24 -1.21 -6.58
N VAL A 83 -4.61 -2.35 -6.69
CA VAL A 83 -3.20 -2.41 -7.04
C VAL A 83 -3.03 -3.13 -8.37
N GLY A 84 -2.30 -2.52 -9.29
CA GLY A 84 -2.00 -3.13 -10.56
C GLY A 84 -0.53 -3.43 -10.67
N SER A 85 -0.17 -4.53 -11.28
CA SER A 85 1.23 -4.93 -11.40
C SER A 85 1.48 -5.74 -12.66
N PRO A 86 2.63 -5.56 -13.30
CA PRO A 86 3.01 -6.51 -14.31
C PRO A 86 3.40 -7.81 -13.62
N VAL A 87 3.45 -8.89 -14.38
CA VAL A 87 3.82 -10.18 -13.83
C VAL A 87 5.26 -10.45 -14.18
N TYR A 88 6.12 -10.48 -13.19
CA TYR A 88 7.52 -10.78 -13.39
C TYR A 88 7.82 -12.05 -12.61
N PHE A 89 8.33 -13.02 -13.28
CA PHE A 89 8.71 -14.28 -12.64
C PHE A 89 7.52 -14.86 -11.86
N ALA A 90 6.40 -14.94 -12.54
CA ALA A 90 5.18 -15.56 -11.99
C ALA A 90 4.64 -14.85 -10.74
N GLY A 91 5.01 -13.62 -10.53
CA GLY A 91 4.53 -12.89 -9.36
C GLY A 91 4.47 -11.41 -9.64
N PRO A 92 4.06 -10.64 -8.67
CA PRO A 92 4.01 -9.20 -8.88
C PRO A 92 5.41 -8.61 -8.96
N ASN A 93 5.52 -7.41 -9.51
CA ASN A 93 6.77 -6.71 -9.60
C ASN A 93 7.38 -6.60 -8.20
N GLY A 94 8.65 -6.94 -8.06
CA GLY A 94 9.33 -6.91 -6.78
C GLY A 94 9.34 -5.54 -6.12
N ASN A 95 9.47 -4.49 -6.91
CA ASN A 95 9.49 -3.15 -6.34
C ASN A 95 8.11 -2.82 -5.75
N LEU A 96 7.07 -3.33 -6.36
CA LEU A 96 5.73 -3.12 -5.84
C LEU A 96 5.55 -3.86 -4.51
N ILE A 97 6.09 -5.05 -4.41
CA ILE A 97 5.98 -5.80 -3.16
C ILE A 97 6.75 -5.06 -2.06
N ALA A 98 7.92 -4.54 -2.36
CA ALA A 98 8.69 -3.76 -1.39
C ALA A 98 7.89 -2.54 -0.97
N PHE A 99 7.23 -1.91 -1.90
CA PHE A 99 6.39 -0.75 -1.64
C PHE A 99 5.24 -1.13 -0.70
N LEU A 100 4.60 -2.19 -1.01
CA LEU A 100 3.49 -2.63 -0.17
C LEU A 100 3.97 -3.04 1.23
N UNK A 101 4.99 -3.57 1.32
CA UNK A 101 5.55 -3.91 2.55
C UNK A 101 5.84 -2.72 3.36
N UNK A 102 6.12 -1.66 2.76
CA UNK A 102 6.41 -0.48 3.45
C UNK A 102 5.14 0.19 3.86
N UNK A 103 4.20 0.07 3.05
CA UNK A 103 2.99 0.70 3.35
C UNK A 103 2.25 -0.03 4.40
N UNK A 104 2.46 -1.30 4.39
CA UNK A 104 1.84 -2.11 5.35
C UNK A 104 2.51 -2.04 6.67
N UNK A 105 3.60 -1.83 6.60
CA UNK A 105 4.35 -1.70 7.81
C UNK A 105 3.84 -0.60 8.71
N UNK A 106 3.39 0.29 8.07
CA UNK A 106 2.81 1.41 8.73
C UNK A 106 1.50 1.03 9.36
N ARG A 107 0.92 0.17 8.64
CA ARG A 107 -0.36 -0.21 9.17
C ARG A 107 -0.27 -1.29 10.20
N ARG A 108 0.82 -1.88 10.27
CA ARG A 108 1.03 -2.91 11.20
C ARG A 108 0.69 -2.45 12.60
N GLN A 109 0.92 -1.22 12.88
CA GLN A 109 0.62 -0.72 14.18
C GLN A 109 -0.85 -0.59 14.35
N THR A 110 -1.54 -0.26 13.32
CA THR A 110 -2.97 -0.16 13.40
C THR A 110 -3.54 -1.53 13.69
N CYS A 111 -3.03 -2.50 13.05
CA CYS A 111 -3.51 -3.83 13.27
C CYS A 111 -3.23 -4.26 14.70
N ARG A 112 -2.09 -3.84 15.20
CA ARG A 112 -1.81 -4.27 16.50
C ARG A 112 -2.65 -3.58 17.48
N SER A 113 -2.90 -2.37 17.27
CA SER A 113 -3.63 -1.66 18.27
C SER A 113 -5.07 -2.04 18.10
N ASN A 114 -5.40 -2.68 16.97
CA ASN A 114 -6.75 -2.86 16.80
C ASN A 114 -7.04 -4.07 17.40
N SER A 115 -7.58 -4.20 18.24
CA SER A 115 -7.89 -5.37 18.81
C SER A 115 -8.61 -6.25 17.99
N LEU A 116 -8.22 -6.35 16.84
CA LEU A 116 -8.85 -7.35 16.06
C LEU A 116 -8.37 -8.55 16.73
N ARG A 117 -7.52 -8.53 17.62
CA ARG A 117 -7.11 -9.55 18.34
C ARG A 117 -8.24 -9.90 19.16
N PRO A 118 -8.70 -11.01 19.14
CA PRO A 118 -9.80 -11.40 19.94
C PRO A 118 -9.37 -11.25 21.35
N PRO A 119 -10.26 -11.07 22.16
CA PRO A 119 -9.97 -10.86 23.52
C PRO A 119 -9.27 -12.08 24.00
N ARG A 120 -8.27 -11.98 24.70
CA ARG A 120 -7.59 -13.05 25.13
C ARG A 120 -8.45 -13.84 25.93
N ARG A 121 -8.64 -14.97 25.61
CA ARG A 121 -9.45 -15.74 26.31
C ARG A 121 -8.69 -16.01 27.48
N HIS A 122 -8.96 -15.72 28.44
CA HIS A 122 -8.30 -16.03 29.51
C HIS A 122 -8.60 -17.35 29.85
N HIS A 123 -7.77 -18.06 29.58
CA HIS A 123 -8.07 -19.35 29.75
C HIS A 123 -7.94 -19.55 31.08
N ARG A 124 -8.46 -19.55 31.74
CA ARG A 124 -8.46 -19.78 32.83
C ARG A 124 -8.59 -21.01 33.06
N HIS A 125 -8.10 -21.69 32.99
CA HIS A 125 -8.22 -22.84 33.19
C HIS A 125 -7.94 -23.08 34.00
N ALA A 126 -8.03 -22.91 34.18
CA ALA A 126 -7.77 -23.29 34.70
C ALA A 126 -7.86 -23.50 35.02
#